data_17fcefa4be9664c249cd3fa5359efb24
#
_entry.id   17fcefa4be9664c249cd3fa5359efb24
#
_cell.length_a   1.000
_cell.length_b   1.000
_cell.length_c   1.000
_cell.angle_alpha   90.00
_cell.angle_beta   90.00
_cell.angle_gamma   90.00
#
_symmetry.space_group_name_H-M   'P 1'
#
loop_
_entity.id
_entity.type
_entity.pdbx_description
1 polymer ?
#
loop_
_entity_poly.entity_id
_entity_poly.type
_entity_poly.pdbx_seq_one_letter_code
_entity_poly.pdbx_strand_id
1 'polypeptide(L)' 'MIKKEVHITAQEYIRGKIVSHAQVLLRQTNMTINEIAEELGFAYPSHFTRMFHKATGYTPLKYRKGN' A
#
# COMPACT_ATOMS: atom_id res chain seq x y z
N MET A 1 18.75 22.39 2.95
CA MET A 1 18.31 22.23 2.74
C MET A 1 17.46 22.25 2.26
N ILE A 2 17.06 21.97 1.95
CA ILE A 2 16.39 22.03 1.49
C ILE A 2 15.46 21.77 1.31
N LYS A 3 14.84 21.84 1.27
CA LYS A 3 14.01 21.67 1.15
C LYS A 3 13.28 21.47 0.45
N LYS A 4 13.00 21.02 0.10
CA LYS A 4 12.38 20.99 -0.53
C LYS A 4 11.34 21.13 -0.71
N GLU A 5 11.22 21.26 -0.89
CA GLU A 5 10.22 21.62 -1.14
C GLU A 5 9.25 20.78 -1.70
N VAL A 6 9.10 19.69 -1.36
CA VAL A 6 8.12 18.74 -1.74
C VAL A 6 6.83 19.09 -1.03
N HIS A 7 5.80 19.30 -1.80
CA HIS A 7 4.53 19.63 -1.21
C HIS A 7 3.67 18.39 -1.13
N ILE A 8 4.00 17.52 -0.21
CA ILE A 8 3.21 16.32 0.00
C ILE A 8 2.21 16.59 1.10
N THR A 9 0.94 16.29 0.85
CA THR A 9 -0.06 16.41 1.88
C THR A 9 0.13 15.32 2.92
N ALA A 10 -0.45 15.53 4.10
CA ALA A 10 -0.37 14.50 5.14
C ALA A 10 -0.97 13.19 4.65
N GLN A 11 -2.05 13.29 3.89
CA GLN A 11 -2.69 12.08 3.37
C GLN A 11 -1.77 11.31 2.42
N GLU A 12 -1.07 12.03 1.58
CA GLU A 12 -0.15 11.38 0.65
C GLU A 12 1.01 10.73 1.38
N TYR A 13 1.48 11.38 2.41
CA TYR A 13 2.55 10.81 3.20
C TYR A 13 2.11 9.52 3.89
N ILE A 14 0.94 9.55 4.50
CA ILE A 14 0.41 8.37 5.19
C ILE A 14 0.14 7.26 4.19
N ARG A 15 -0.40 7.61 3.02
CA ARG A 15 -0.67 6.62 2.00
C ARG A 15 0.61 5.93 1.54
N GLY A 16 1.68 6.70 1.39
CA GLY A 16 2.96 6.12 1.01
C GLY A 16 3.47 5.15 2.04
N LYS A 17 3.29 5.47 3.31
CA LYS A 17 3.69 4.55 4.37
C LYS A 17 2.86 3.28 4.35
N ILE A 18 1.57 3.41 4.11
CA ILE A 18 0.69 2.25 4.05
C ILE A 18 1.10 1.36 2.89
N VAL A 19 1.39 1.95 1.74
CA VAL A 19 1.81 1.18 0.57
C VAL A 19 3.11 0.44 0.85
N SER A 20 4.07 1.12 1.46
CA SER A 20 5.33 0.47 1.80
C SER A 20 5.12 -0.70 2.73
N HIS A 21 4.29 -0.51 3.75
CA HIS A 21 4.01 -1.59 4.68
C HIS A 21 3.31 -2.75 3.97
N ALA A 22 2.37 -2.43 3.09
CA ALA A 22 1.67 -3.45 2.33
C ALA A 22 2.64 -4.26 1.47
N GLN A 23 3.59 -3.58 0.86
CA GLN A 23 4.58 -4.27 0.02
C GLN A 23 5.38 -5.27 0.84
N VAL A 24 5.76 -4.88 2.04
CA VAL A 24 6.49 -5.79 2.92
C VAL A 24 5.63 -7.00 3.27
N LEU A 25 4.38 -6.76 3.67
CA LEU A 25 3.49 -7.85 4.03
C LEU A 25 3.22 -8.79 2.86
N LEU A 26 3.09 -8.22 1.67
CA LEU A 26 2.83 -9.03 0.49
C LEU A 26 4.00 -9.93 0.14
N ARG A 27 5.21 -9.43 0.36
CA ARG A 27 6.39 -10.18 -0.06
C ARG A 27 6.95 -11.07 1.04
N GLN A 28 6.80 -10.69 2.29
CA GLN A 28 7.49 -11.38 3.37
C GLN A 28 6.58 -12.20 4.26
N THR A 29 5.29 -12.20 4.00
CA THR A 29 4.37 -13.00 4.79
C THR A 29 3.45 -13.77 3.87
N ASN A 30 2.72 -14.72 4.46
CA ASN A 30 1.70 -15.47 3.73
C ASN A 30 0.31 -14.95 4.01
N MET A 31 0.20 -13.74 4.54
CA MET A 31 -1.10 -13.15 4.82
C MET A 31 -1.90 -13.02 3.54
N THR A 32 -3.19 -13.28 3.65
CA THR A 32 -4.06 -13.05 2.49
C THR A 32 -4.23 -11.56 2.27
N ILE A 33 -4.71 -11.23 1.07
CA ILE A 33 -4.97 -9.82 0.76
C ILE A 33 -5.97 -9.24 1.76
N ASN A 34 -7.00 -10.01 2.12
CA ASN A 34 -7.97 -9.56 3.11
C ASN A 34 -7.32 -9.28 4.46
N GLU A 35 -6.44 -10.18 4.86
CA GLU A 35 -5.76 -10.00 6.15
C GLU A 35 -4.87 -8.77 6.14
N ILE A 36 -4.18 -8.54 5.04
CA ILE A 36 -3.33 -7.37 4.93
C ILE A 36 -4.16 -6.10 4.97
N ALA A 37 -5.29 -6.09 4.27
CA ALA A 37 -6.17 -4.93 4.29
C ALA A 37 -6.63 -4.62 5.72
N GLU A 38 -7.00 -5.67 6.44
CA GLU A 38 -7.43 -5.50 7.82
C GLU A 38 -6.30 -4.97 8.70
N GLU A 39 -5.12 -5.54 8.52
CA GLU A 39 -3.96 -5.13 9.29
C GLU A 39 -3.66 -3.65 9.09
N LEU A 40 -3.87 -3.16 7.89
CA LEU A 40 -3.59 -1.78 7.56
C LEU A 40 -4.74 -0.84 7.87
N GLY A 41 -5.86 -1.37 8.38
CA GLY A 41 -6.95 -0.53 8.82
C GLY A 41 -8.01 -0.25 7.78
N PHE A 42 -8.03 -1.00 6.70
CA PHE A 42 -9.06 -0.81 5.69
C PHE A 42 -10.33 -1.54 6.08
N ALA A 43 -11.46 -0.87 5.91
CA ALA A 43 -12.75 -1.49 6.21
C ALA A 43 -13.09 -2.57 5.19
N TYR A 44 -12.66 -2.38 3.94
CA TYR A 44 -12.97 -3.32 2.89
C TYR A 44 -11.71 -3.62 2.07
N PRO A 45 -11.48 -4.89 1.74
CA PRO A 45 -10.32 -5.24 0.92
C PRO A 45 -10.30 -4.55 -0.43
N SER A 46 -11.47 -4.27 -0.99
CA SER A 46 -11.52 -3.60 -2.29
C SER A 46 -10.94 -2.20 -2.23
N HIS A 47 -11.11 -1.51 -1.11
CA HIS A 47 -10.53 -0.19 -0.95
C HIS A 47 -9.01 -0.28 -0.93
N PHE A 48 -8.49 -1.28 -0.25
CA PHE A 48 -7.04 -1.48 -0.21
C PHE A 48 -6.51 -1.80 -1.61
N THR A 49 -7.17 -2.72 -2.30
CA THR A 49 -6.74 -3.10 -3.64
C THR A 49 -6.71 -1.90 -4.57
N ARG A 50 -7.74 -1.08 -4.51
CA ARG A 50 -7.82 0.08 -5.38
C ARG A 50 -6.71 1.08 -5.03
N MET A 51 -6.50 1.33 -3.76
CA MET A 51 -5.46 2.26 -3.34
C MET A 51 -4.09 1.76 -3.75
N PHE A 52 -3.83 0.48 -3.55
CA PHE A 52 -2.54 -0.09 -3.90
C PHE A 52 -2.30 -0.02 -5.40
N HIS A 53 -3.32 -0.36 -6.17
CA HIS A 53 -3.20 -0.29 -7.63
C HIS A 53 -2.95 1.13 -8.10
N LYS A 54 -3.62 2.09 -7.50
CA LYS A 54 -3.44 3.47 -7.88
C LYS A 54 -2.04 3.96 -7.54
N ALA A 55 -1.48 3.47 -6.45
CA ALA A 55 -0.17 3.93 -6.00
C ALA A 55 0.98 3.24 -6.71
N THR A 56 0.83 1.97 -7.07
CA THR A 56 1.94 1.20 -7.62
C THR A 56 1.74 0.78 -9.06
N GLY A 57 0.51 0.81 -9.55
CA GLY A 57 0.19 0.30 -10.87
C GLY A 57 -0.07 -1.18 -10.91
N TYR A 58 0.00 -1.86 -9.78
CA TYR A 58 -0.25 -3.29 -9.68
C TYR A 58 -1.29 -3.57 -8.64
N THR A 59 -2.10 -4.61 -8.86
CA THR A 59 -2.95 -5.09 -7.79
C THR A 59 -2.08 -5.78 -6.76
N PRO A 60 -2.55 -5.87 -5.51
CA PRO A 60 -1.76 -6.57 -4.50
C PRO A 60 -1.45 -8.01 -4.87
N LEU A 61 -2.41 -8.69 -5.48
CA LEU A 61 -2.20 -10.07 -5.87
C LEU A 61 -1.11 -10.19 -6.93
N LYS A 62 -1.17 -9.31 -7.91
CA LYS A 62 -0.16 -9.33 -8.97
C LYS A 62 1.20 -8.98 -8.41
N TYR A 63 1.25 -8.03 -7.51
CA TYR A 63 2.51 -7.66 -6.90
C TYR A 63 3.12 -8.84 -6.13
N ARG A 64 2.26 -9.57 -5.41
CA ARG A 64 2.73 -10.73 -4.65
C ARG A 64 3.29 -11.81 -5.55
N LYS A 65 2.72 -11.97 -6.71
CA LYS A 65 3.20 -13.00 -7.64
C LYS A 65 4.54 -12.65 -8.25
N GLY A 66 5.00 -11.46 -8.04
CA GLY A 66 6.35 -11.10 -8.45
C GLY A 66 6.49 -10.72 -9.89
N ASN A 67 5.42 -10.35 -10.50
CA ASN A 67 5.54 -9.90 -11.90
C ASN A 67 5.17 -8.49 -12.04
#